data_884e50d9e0ea00f102474180fc334fd6
#
_entry.id   884e50d9e0ea00f102474180fc334fd6
#
_cell.length_a   1.000
_cell.length_b   1.000
_cell.length_c   1.000
_cell.angle_alpha   90.00
_cell.angle_beta   90.00
_cell.angle_gamma   90.00
#
_symmetry.space_group_name_H-M   'P 1'
#
loop_
_entity.id
_entity.type
_entity.pdbx_description
1 polymer ?
#
loop_
_entity_poly.entity_id
_entity_poly.type
_entity_poly.pdbx_seq_one_letter_code
_entity_poly.pdbx_strand_id
1 'polypeptide(L)'
;MSHVAVRLAALVSGVLAASMVLVAPSASASPLPSPASTAKVDCVTVDPSTGACQVVGVVYAITQVGGTTYIGGSFKSVSGVARANVAAIRADGTLDPTWNPATNGVVYALAPSSDGSKIFVGGSFTTVGGQARGRLAAVTPDTGQLVSGWTTTANNNSVRALATDSADRLYVGGNFGYIGGRAISRLAALSQSTGVVSTSFAPKPDNTVRALALSENGTKLYAGGSFLSLGGAARRGAAELNAATGTATTFAPTEGGVAISMDVTPSGRLFFGTTSNRTYAYDPAVGSAPVYRVRSGGDVQAILATDAEVYVGGHFTNFPEAKLSRVHIASFSTANGQLTAWNPGVNGSYGVWAFGLTRTALSPTAVPALTVGGDFTRAGGAARRGFARFNF
;
A
#
# COMPACT_ATOMS: atom_id res chain seq x y z
N MET A 1 9.29 -17.87 -83.47
CA MET A 1 9.18 -16.59 -82.83
C MET A 1 8.13 -16.73 -81.70
N SER A 2 8.61 -16.81 -80.54
CA SER A 2 7.88 -17.36 -79.39
C SER A 2 7.36 -16.19 -78.50
N HIS A 3 6.06 -16.12 -78.27
CA HIS A 3 5.50 -15.21 -77.28
C HIS A 3 5.18 -16.02 -76.03
N VAL A 4 5.94 -15.78 -74.97
CA VAL A 4 5.69 -16.29 -73.64
C VAL A 4 4.73 -15.34 -72.95
N ALA A 5 3.54 -15.85 -72.64
CA ALA A 5 2.55 -15.13 -71.80
C ALA A 5 2.93 -15.31 -70.32
N VAL A 6 3.30 -14.22 -69.64
CA VAL A 6 3.49 -14.16 -68.21
C VAL A 6 2.12 -13.90 -67.54
N ARG A 7 1.66 -14.90 -66.77
CA ARG A 7 0.50 -14.72 -65.88
C ARG A 7 0.92 -13.98 -64.61
N LEU A 8 0.42 -12.79 -64.40
CA LEU A 8 0.49 -12.08 -63.12
C LEU A 8 -0.40 -12.75 -62.08
N ALA A 9 0.18 -13.36 -61.08
CA ALA A 9 -0.55 -13.76 -59.88
C ALA A 9 -0.67 -12.57 -58.94
N ALA A 10 -1.88 -12.08 -58.69
CA ALA A 10 -2.15 -11.06 -57.70
C ALA A 10 -2.01 -11.66 -56.28
N LEU A 11 -0.92 -11.32 -55.61
CA LEU A 11 -0.78 -11.52 -54.17
C LEU A 11 -1.63 -10.47 -53.43
N VAL A 12 -2.73 -10.92 -52.84
CA VAL A 12 -3.50 -10.12 -51.88
C VAL A 12 -2.68 -10.09 -50.57
N SER A 13 -1.88 -9.05 -50.39
CA SER A 13 -1.24 -8.76 -49.10
C SER A 13 -2.27 -8.24 -48.12
N GLY A 14 -2.77 -9.15 -47.26
CA GLY A 14 -3.52 -8.75 -46.08
C GLY A 14 -2.61 -7.98 -45.12
N VAL A 15 -2.73 -6.66 -45.11
CA VAL A 15 -2.12 -5.83 -44.07
C VAL A 15 -2.89 -6.07 -42.81
N LEU A 16 -2.37 -6.93 -41.92
CA LEU A 16 -2.73 -6.92 -40.51
C LEU A 16 -2.27 -5.56 -39.96
N ALA A 17 -3.21 -4.65 -39.77
CA ALA A 17 -2.99 -3.45 -38.96
C ALA A 17 -2.79 -3.92 -37.51
N ALA A 18 -1.56 -4.16 -37.11
CA ALA A 18 -1.19 -4.23 -35.71
C ALA A 18 -1.47 -2.85 -35.13
N SER A 19 -2.56 -2.73 -34.39
CA SER A 19 -2.80 -1.58 -33.51
C SER A 19 -1.70 -1.56 -32.48
N MET A 20 -0.60 -0.86 -32.77
CA MET A 20 0.32 -0.41 -31.74
C MET A 20 -0.48 0.53 -30.84
N VAL A 21 -0.89 0.02 -29.71
CA VAL A 21 -1.21 0.87 -28.58
C VAL A 21 0.11 1.53 -28.20
N LEU A 22 0.33 2.75 -28.67
CA LEU A 22 1.33 3.62 -28.12
C LEU A 22 0.89 3.85 -26.66
N VAL A 23 1.50 3.09 -25.74
CA VAL A 23 1.55 3.51 -24.36
C VAL A 23 2.41 4.78 -24.40
N ALA A 24 1.75 5.92 -24.38
CA ALA A 24 2.42 7.19 -24.19
C ALA A 24 3.31 7.03 -22.95
N PRO A 25 4.59 7.45 -22.99
CA PRO A 25 5.39 7.50 -21.79
C PRO A 25 4.56 8.29 -20.78
N SER A 26 4.36 7.73 -19.58
CA SER A 26 3.69 8.42 -18.50
C SER A 26 4.37 9.78 -18.35
N ALA A 27 3.68 10.83 -18.74
CA ALA A 27 4.14 12.18 -18.50
C ALA A 27 4.49 12.20 -17.01
N SER A 28 5.72 12.51 -16.66
CA SER A 28 6.13 12.71 -15.28
C SER A 28 5.14 13.71 -14.69
N ALA A 29 4.22 13.20 -13.87
CA ALA A 29 3.22 14.04 -13.26
C ALA A 29 3.98 15.14 -12.51
N SER A 30 3.65 16.39 -12.78
CA SER A 30 4.21 17.51 -12.02
C SER A 30 4.09 17.18 -10.54
N PRO A 31 5.13 17.45 -9.71
CA PRO A 31 5.07 17.16 -8.30
C PRO A 31 3.79 17.77 -7.72
N LEU A 32 3.00 16.98 -7.01
CA LEU A 32 1.83 17.50 -6.31
C LEU A 32 2.32 18.56 -5.31
N PRO A 33 1.65 19.70 -5.19
CA PRO A 33 1.95 20.65 -4.13
C PRO A 33 1.79 19.95 -2.78
N SER A 34 2.55 20.39 -1.77
CA SER A 34 2.37 19.86 -0.40
C SER A 34 0.92 20.07 0.05
N PRO A 35 0.28 19.05 0.66
CA PRO A 35 -1.09 19.18 1.16
C PRO A 35 -1.17 20.37 2.12
N ALA A 36 -2.20 21.19 2.01
CA ALA A 36 -2.37 22.32 2.91
C ALA A 36 -2.49 21.81 4.37
N SER A 37 -1.70 22.36 5.28
CA SER A 37 -1.75 21.98 6.70
C SER A 37 -3.09 22.32 7.37
N THR A 38 -3.84 23.26 6.79
CA THR A 38 -5.15 23.73 7.23
C THR A 38 -6.27 23.35 6.27
N ALA A 39 -6.02 22.50 5.29
CA ALA A 39 -7.03 22.10 4.33
C ALA A 39 -8.28 21.57 5.03
N LYS A 40 -9.43 21.84 4.43
CA LYS A 40 -10.69 21.25 4.86
C LYS A 40 -10.52 19.74 4.86
N VAL A 41 -10.43 19.18 6.05
CA VAL A 41 -10.42 17.73 6.22
C VAL A 41 -11.86 17.30 6.04
N ASP A 42 -12.20 16.80 4.86
CA ASP A 42 -13.54 16.30 4.61
C ASP A 42 -13.79 15.09 5.51
N CYS A 43 -14.79 15.22 6.32
CA CYS A 43 -15.22 14.15 7.20
C CYS A 43 -15.94 13.06 6.43
N VAL A 44 -15.58 11.85 6.72
CA VAL A 44 -16.35 10.66 6.38
C VAL A 44 -17.58 10.60 7.26
N THR A 45 -18.64 11.28 6.91
CA THR A 45 -19.88 11.47 7.69
C THR A 45 -19.70 12.03 9.10
N VAL A 46 -20.41 13.06 9.37
CA VAL A 46 -20.46 13.75 10.65
C VAL A 46 -21.39 12.96 11.56
N ASP A 47 -20.95 12.60 12.76
CA ASP A 47 -21.87 12.18 13.80
C ASP A 47 -22.87 13.34 14.02
N PRO A 48 -24.16 13.15 13.77
CA PRO A 48 -25.15 14.22 13.84
C PRO A 48 -25.25 14.85 15.25
N SER A 49 -24.78 14.17 16.29
CA SER A 49 -24.78 14.64 17.66
C SER A 49 -23.55 15.47 18.03
N THR A 50 -22.40 15.26 17.40
CA THR A 50 -21.13 15.88 17.77
C THR A 50 -20.47 16.67 16.65
N GLY A 51 -20.94 16.57 15.42
CA GLY A 51 -20.32 17.19 14.26
C GLY A 51 -18.94 16.64 13.90
N ALA A 52 -18.53 15.49 14.45
CA ALA A 52 -17.19 14.93 14.31
C ALA A 52 -17.18 13.62 13.50
N CYS A 53 -16.20 13.47 12.64
CA CYS A 53 -15.89 12.19 12.00
C CYS A 53 -15.32 11.21 13.00
N GLN A 54 -15.83 10.00 13.01
CA GLN A 54 -15.40 9.01 13.98
C GLN A 54 -15.27 7.62 13.40
N VAL A 55 -14.02 7.14 13.30
CA VAL A 55 -13.72 5.69 13.32
C VAL A 55 -13.43 5.32 14.78
N VAL A 56 -14.28 4.52 15.40
CA VAL A 56 -14.07 4.12 16.81
C VAL A 56 -13.11 2.95 16.86
N GLY A 57 -11.84 3.25 16.97
CA GLY A 57 -10.74 2.30 16.96
C GLY A 57 -9.54 2.81 16.16
N VAL A 58 -8.78 1.93 15.55
CA VAL A 58 -7.53 2.23 14.82
C VAL A 58 -7.66 1.81 13.36
N VAL A 59 -7.27 2.69 12.44
CA VAL A 59 -7.13 2.36 11.01
C VAL A 59 -5.68 1.99 10.73
N TYR A 60 -5.44 0.76 10.27
CA TYR A 60 -4.11 0.22 9.94
C TYR A 60 -3.81 0.15 8.45
N ALA A 61 -4.84 0.18 7.60
CA ALA A 61 -4.69 0.05 6.17
C ALA A 61 -5.67 0.96 5.44
N ILE A 62 -5.20 1.55 4.35
CA ILE A 62 -5.99 2.35 3.42
C ILE A 62 -5.65 1.89 2.00
N THR A 63 -6.68 1.74 1.16
CA THR A 63 -6.50 1.55 -0.28
C THR A 63 -7.64 2.23 -1.04
N GLN A 64 -7.50 2.36 -2.35
CA GLN A 64 -8.49 3.05 -3.18
C GLN A 64 -8.75 2.29 -4.47
N VAL A 65 -10.02 2.27 -4.89
CA VAL A 65 -10.44 1.82 -6.22
C VAL A 65 -11.45 2.82 -6.76
N GLY A 66 -11.20 3.36 -7.93
CA GLY A 66 -12.00 4.46 -8.45
C GLY A 66 -11.97 5.66 -7.50
N GLY A 67 -13.13 6.21 -7.17
CA GLY A 67 -13.28 7.29 -6.21
C GLY A 67 -13.49 6.81 -4.75
N THR A 68 -13.56 5.51 -4.50
CA THR A 68 -13.86 4.95 -3.18
C THR A 68 -12.59 4.64 -2.41
N THR A 69 -12.52 5.07 -1.14
CA THR A 69 -11.46 4.74 -0.19
C THR A 69 -11.92 3.60 0.71
N TYR A 70 -11.12 2.54 0.79
CA TYR A 70 -11.36 1.40 1.67
C TYR A 70 -10.41 1.49 2.86
N ILE A 71 -10.94 1.35 4.07
CA ILE A 71 -10.18 1.36 5.30
C ILE A 71 -10.28 0.00 6.00
N GLY A 72 -9.16 -0.44 6.55
CA GLY A 72 -9.05 -1.66 7.35
C GLY A 72 -8.36 -1.36 8.69
N GLY A 73 -8.72 -2.10 9.74
CA GLY A 73 -8.12 -1.82 11.04
C GLY A 73 -8.64 -2.69 12.18
N SER A 74 -8.66 -2.08 13.35
CA SER A 74 -9.28 -2.60 14.56
C SER A 74 -10.29 -1.57 15.05
N PHE A 75 -11.50 -1.63 14.53
CA PHE A 75 -12.56 -0.68 14.87
C PHE A 75 -13.95 -1.34 14.85
N LYS A 76 -14.91 -0.73 15.53
CA LYS A 76 -16.26 -1.26 15.69
C LYS A 76 -17.31 -0.47 14.94
N SER A 77 -17.04 0.79 14.65
CA SER A 77 -18.00 1.66 13.96
C SER A 77 -17.28 2.76 13.18
N VAL A 78 -17.97 3.26 12.16
CA VAL A 78 -17.61 4.45 11.39
C VAL A 78 -18.82 5.39 11.42
N SER A 79 -18.64 6.60 11.95
CA SER A 79 -19.69 7.62 12.06
C SER A 79 -20.99 7.12 12.71
N GLY A 80 -20.86 6.37 13.81
CA GLY A 80 -21.99 5.80 14.54
C GLY A 80 -22.59 4.53 13.90
N VAL A 81 -22.22 4.20 12.67
CA VAL A 81 -22.71 2.97 11.98
C VAL A 81 -21.77 1.81 12.29
N ALA A 82 -22.32 0.67 12.69
CA ALA A 82 -21.55 -0.54 12.98
C ALA A 82 -20.75 -0.99 11.75
N ARG A 83 -19.43 -1.10 11.89
CA ARG A 83 -18.49 -1.60 10.89
C ARG A 83 -17.38 -2.36 11.60
N ALA A 84 -17.29 -3.64 11.36
CA ALA A 84 -16.31 -4.50 12.04
C ALA A 84 -15.03 -4.58 11.20
N ASN A 85 -14.05 -3.72 11.54
CA ASN A 85 -12.67 -3.72 11.06
C ASN A 85 -12.45 -3.35 9.59
N VAL A 86 -13.50 -3.16 8.81
CA VAL A 86 -13.43 -2.72 7.41
C VAL A 86 -14.60 -1.80 7.07
N ALA A 87 -14.37 -0.82 6.20
CA ALA A 87 -15.41 0.07 5.68
C ALA A 87 -14.99 0.65 4.34
N ALA A 88 -15.96 1.08 3.54
CA ALA A 88 -15.76 1.83 2.31
C ALA A 88 -16.29 3.26 2.47
N ILE A 89 -15.55 4.22 1.94
CA ILE A 89 -15.80 5.65 2.03
C ILE A 89 -15.85 6.18 0.61
N ARG A 90 -16.96 6.75 0.23
CA ARG A 90 -17.21 7.28 -1.12
C ARG A 90 -16.36 8.51 -1.39
N ALA A 91 -16.29 8.91 -2.65
CA ALA A 91 -15.55 10.10 -3.09
C ALA A 91 -16.01 11.39 -2.40
N ASP A 92 -17.30 11.49 -2.09
CA ASP A 92 -17.91 12.62 -1.36
C ASP A 92 -17.59 12.62 0.15
N GLY A 93 -16.83 11.64 0.64
CA GLY A 93 -16.47 11.47 2.04
C GLY A 93 -17.52 10.73 2.87
N THR A 94 -18.64 10.30 2.31
CA THR A 94 -19.67 9.56 3.07
C THR A 94 -19.33 8.08 3.20
N LEU A 95 -19.78 7.46 4.32
CA LEU A 95 -19.70 6.02 4.49
C LEU A 95 -20.59 5.32 3.46
N ASP A 96 -20.05 4.30 2.78
CA ASP A 96 -20.90 3.43 1.95
C ASP A 96 -21.75 2.53 2.85
N PRO A 97 -23.10 2.67 2.82
CA PRO A 97 -23.96 1.90 3.69
C PRO A 97 -24.03 0.42 3.33
N THR A 98 -23.76 0.07 2.09
CA THR A 98 -23.93 -1.30 1.54
C THR A 98 -22.66 -2.13 1.64
N TRP A 99 -21.49 -1.49 1.56
CA TRP A 99 -20.22 -2.19 1.62
C TRP A 99 -19.84 -2.54 3.06
N ASN A 100 -20.04 -3.79 3.46
CA ASN A 100 -19.78 -4.25 4.81
C ASN A 100 -19.33 -5.73 4.86
N PRO A 101 -18.12 -6.07 4.41
CA PRO A 101 -17.62 -7.45 4.46
C PRO A 101 -17.29 -7.94 5.87
N ALA A 102 -17.45 -7.14 6.89
CA ALA A 102 -17.24 -7.39 8.31
C ALA A 102 -16.26 -8.55 8.62
N THR A 103 -15.22 -8.28 9.37
CA THR A 103 -14.26 -9.32 9.82
C THR A 103 -14.33 -9.50 11.33
N ASN A 104 -14.11 -10.73 11.82
CA ASN A 104 -14.09 -11.01 13.26
C ASN A 104 -12.73 -10.75 13.92
N GLY A 105 -11.75 -10.22 13.20
CA GLY A 105 -10.41 -9.89 13.70
C GLY A 105 -9.80 -8.74 12.92
N VAL A 106 -8.64 -8.28 13.39
CA VAL A 106 -7.94 -7.09 12.87
C VAL A 106 -7.57 -7.25 11.39
N VAL A 107 -7.78 -6.20 10.62
CA VAL A 107 -7.30 -6.04 9.24
C VAL A 107 -6.04 -5.17 9.26
N TYR A 108 -4.91 -5.74 8.82
CA TYR A 108 -3.62 -5.06 8.78
C TYR A 108 -3.24 -4.55 7.40
N ALA A 109 -3.78 -5.14 6.35
CA ALA A 109 -3.43 -4.78 4.98
C ALA A 109 -4.64 -4.86 4.05
N LEU A 110 -4.72 -3.94 3.13
CA LEU A 110 -5.64 -3.90 2.00
C LEU A 110 -4.84 -3.64 0.72
N ALA A 111 -5.21 -4.32 -0.37
CA ALA A 111 -4.66 -4.04 -1.69
C ALA A 111 -5.75 -4.24 -2.75
N PRO A 112 -5.85 -3.37 -3.77
CA PRO A 112 -6.74 -3.59 -4.89
C PRO A 112 -6.11 -4.62 -5.84
N SER A 113 -6.91 -5.35 -6.59
CA SER A 113 -6.39 -6.05 -7.77
C SER A 113 -6.00 -5.05 -8.86
N SER A 114 -5.08 -5.42 -9.73
CA SER A 114 -4.57 -4.55 -10.79
C SER A 114 -5.65 -4.08 -11.77
N ASP A 115 -6.71 -4.86 -11.93
CA ASP A 115 -7.89 -4.56 -12.75
C ASP A 115 -8.99 -3.80 -11.96
N GLY A 116 -8.79 -3.57 -10.66
CA GLY A 116 -9.76 -2.93 -9.77
C GLY A 116 -10.99 -3.78 -9.46
N SER A 117 -11.07 -5.03 -9.88
CA SER A 117 -12.25 -5.90 -9.68
C SER A 117 -12.35 -6.51 -8.28
N LYS A 118 -11.27 -6.43 -7.49
CA LYS A 118 -11.20 -7.04 -6.14
C LYS A 118 -10.47 -6.13 -5.16
N ILE A 119 -10.84 -6.26 -3.89
CA ILE A 119 -10.05 -5.78 -2.74
C ILE A 119 -9.55 -7.02 -1.99
N PHE A 120 -8.26 -7.18 -1.90
CA PHE A 120 -7.63 -8.19 -1.04
C PHE A 120 -7.54 -7.66 0.38
N VAL A 121 -7.94 -8.51 1.33
CA VAL A 121 -7.99 -8.18 2.77
C VAL A 121 -7.06 -9.13 3.50
N GLY A 122 -6.07 -8.58 4.20
CA GLY A 122 -5.10 -9.33 5.02
C GLY A 122 -5.18 -8.95 6.49
N GLY A 123 -5.07 -9.93 7.40
CA GLY A 123 -5.20 -9.64 8.82
C GLY A 123 -4.99 -10.83 9.75
N SER A 124 -5.66 -10.78 10.91
CA SER A 124 -5.70 -11.87 11.90
C SER A 124 -7.09 -12.49 12.07
N PHE A 125 -8.03 -12.12 11.22
CA PHE A 125 -9.41 -12.62 11.24
C PHE A 125 -9.49 -14.10 10.85
N THR A 126 -10.61 -14.73 11.16
CA THR A 126 -10.97 -16.10 10.74
C THR A 126 -12.25 -16.17 9.94
N THR A 127 -13.03 -15.06 9.91
CA THR A 127 -14.26 -14.95 9.10
C THR A 127 -14.32 -13.60 8.41
N VAL A 128 -14.95 -13.58 7.23
CA VAL A 128 -15.30 -12.39 6.45
C VAL A 128 -16.74 -12.54 5.99
N GLY A 129 -17.60 -11.54 6.24
CA GLY A 129 -19.02 -11.60 5.89
C GLY A 129 -19.74 -12.81 6.54
N GLY A 130 -19.31 -13.24 7.73
CA GLY A 130 -19.84 -14.43 8.41
C GLY A 130 -19.33 -15.77 7.86
N GLN A 131 -18.58 -15.79 6.76
CA GLN A 131 -18.04 -17.02 6.18
C GLN A 131 -16.59 -17.27 6.61
N ALA A 132 -16.21 -18.54 6.76
CA ALA A 132 -14.84 -18.91 7.14
C ALA A 132 -13.82 -18.45 6.08
N ARG A 133 -12.90 -17.59 6.49
CA ARG A 133 -11.77 -17.06 5.70
C ARG A 133 -10.62 -16.74 6.65
N GLY A 134 -9.58 -17.55 6.62
CA GLY A 134 -8.43 -17.37 7.52
C GLY A 134 -7.44 -16.34 7.00
N ARG A 135 -7.35 -15.19 7.63
CA ARG A 135 -6.31 -14.14 7.49
C ARG A 135 -6.17 -13.51 6.11
N LEU A 136 -6.75 -14.08 5.07
CA LEU A 136 -6.67 -13.59 3.71
C LEU A 136 -8.00 -13.84 3.00
N ALA A 137 -8.51 -12.83 2.31
CA ALA A 137 -9.73 -12.91 1.52
C ALA A 137 -9.68 -11.95 0.32
N ALA A 138 -10.54 -12.21 -0.67
CA ALA A 138 -10.84 -11.27 -1.73
C ALA A 138 -12.33 -10.92 -1.66
N VAL A 139 -12.65 -9.63 -1.69
CA VAL A 139 -14.02 -9.09 -1.71
C VAL A 139 -14.22 -8.20 -2.92
N THR A 140 -15.48 -8.04 -3.36
CA THR A 140 -15.81 -7.14 -4.46
C THR A 140 -15.81 -5.68 -3.99
N PRO A 141 -15.34 -4.72 -4.80
CA PRO A 141 -15.27 -3.32 -4.40
C PRO A 141 -16.64 -2.64 -4.35
N ASP A 142 -17.64 -3.13 -5.04
CA ASP A 142 -18.99 -2.56 -5.11
C ASP A 142 -19.90 -3.03 -3.97
N THR A 143 -19.83 -4.31 -3.59
CA THR A 143 -20.77 -4.90 -2.61
C THR A 143 -20.07 -5.41 -1.34
N GLY A 144 -18.75 -5.57 -1.33
CA GLY A 144 -18.01 -6.17 -0.24
C GLY A 144 -18.23 -7.68 -0.08
N GLN A 145 -18.87 -8.33 -1.03
CA GLN A 145 -19.09 -9.76 -0.98
C GLN A 145 -17.80 -10.52 -1.30
N LEU A 146 -17.66 -11.70 -0.72
CA LEU A 146 -16.55 -12.59 -1.05
C LEU A 146 -16.57 -12.96 -2.53
N VAL A 147 -15.42 -12.83 -3.18
CA VAL A 147 -15.28 -13.22 -4.59
C VAL A 147 -15.43 -14.72 -4.74
N SER A 148 -16.42 -15.13 -5.55
CA SER A 148 -16.66 -16.54 -5.84
C SER A 148 -15.44 -17.17 -6.50
N GLY A 149 -15.07 -18.39 -6.05
CA GLY A 149 -13.91 -19.12 -6.56
C GLY A 149 -12.56 -18.68 -5.99
N TRP A 150 -12.44 -17.49 -5.39
CA TRP A 150 -11.22 -17.03 -4.71
C TRP A 150 -11.27 -17.43 -3.23
N THR A 151 -10.75 -18.62 -2.89
CA THR A 151 -10.93 -19.24 -1.56
C THR A 151 -9.63 -19.39 -0.77
N THR A 152 -8.52 -18.89 -1.27
CA THR A 152 -7.21 -19.04 -0.62
C THR A 152 -7.17 -18.32 0.71
N THR A 153 -6.64 -19.02 1.70
CA THR A 153 -6.49 -18.55 3.09
C THR A 153 -5.04 -18.73 3.54
N ALA A 154 -4.67 -17.99 4.58
CA ALA A 154 -3.43 -18.19 5.31
C ALA A 154 -3.72 -18.70 6.73
N ASN A 155 -2.80 -19.47 7.32
CA ASN A 155 -2.98 -20.09 8.63
C ASN A 155 -1.83 -19.77 9.59
N ASN A 156 -2.04 -20.02 10.87
CA ASN A 156 -1.04 -19.93 11.95
C ASN A 156 -0.46 -18.53 12.12
N ASN A 157 -1.24 -17.53 12.24
CA ASN A 157 -0.84 -16.16 12.55
C ASN A 157 -1.42 -15.14 11.52
N SER A 158 -0.78 -14.01 11.25
CA SER A 158 -1.40 -12.92 10.50
C SER A 158 -0.72 -12.64 9.15
N VAL A 159 -1.52 -12.15 8.22
CA VAL A 159 -1.08 -11.41 7.03
C VAL A 159 -0.92 -9.94 7.43
N ARG A 160 0.24 -9.35 7.13
CA ARG A 160 0.59 -7.98 7.55
C ARG A 160 0.79 -7.01 6.41
N ALA A 161 1.17 -7.51 5.24
CA ALA A 161 1.41 -6.69 4.06
C ALA A 161 0.87 -7.38 2.81
N LEU A 162 0.32 -6.59 1.92
CA LEU A 162 -0.17 -7.00 0.61
C LEU A 162 0.36 -6.02 -0.44
N ALA A 163 0.74 -6.54 -1.60
CA ALA A 163 1.07 -5.75 -2.78
C ALA A 163 0.61 -6.49 -4.03
N THR A 164 0.19 -5.76 -5.05
CA THR A 164 -0.30 -6.32 -6.33
C THR A 164 0.47 -5.72 -7.50
N ASP A 165 0.72 -6.50 -8.53
CA ASP A 165 1.32 -6.01 -9.76
C ASP A 165 0.39 -6.20 -10.96
N SER A 166 0.78 -5.65 -12.11
CA SER A 166 0.03 -5.79 -13.37
C SER A 166 0.15 -7.17 -14.03
N ALA A 167 1.01 -8.05 -13.51
CA ALA A 167 1.25 -9.40 -14.03
C ALA A 167 0.45 -10.47 -13.27
N ASP A 168 -0.75 -10.12 -12.76
CA ASP A 168 -1.66 -11.01 -12.02
C ASP A 168 -1.09 -11.53 -10.69
N ARG A 169 -0.08 -10.88 -10.08
CA ARG A 169 0.49 -11.37 -8.82
C ARG A 169 0.02 -10.56 -7.61
N LEU A 170 -0.43 -11.28 -6.59
CA LEU A 170 -0.67 -10.78 -5.23
C LEU A 170 0.46 -11.29 -4.34
N TYR A 171 1.27 -10.39 -3.81
CA TYR A 171 2.29 -10.70 -2.81
C TYR A 171 1.70 -10.57 -1.42
N VAL A 172 1.94 -11.58 -0.59
CA VAL A 172 1.38 -11.70 0.76
C VAL A 172 2.53 -11.84 1.75
N GLY A 173 2.73 -10.83 2.59
CA GLY A 173 3.73 -10.80 3.66
C GLY A 173 3.09 -10.94 5.04
N GLY A 174 3.81 -11.57 5.99
CA GLY A 174 3.31 -11.72 7.35
C GLY A 174 4.16 -12.62 8.21
N ASN A 175 3.54 -13.27 9.20
CA ASN A 175 4.14 -14.30 10.03
C ASN A 175 3.34 -15.64 9.99
N PHE A 176 2.53 -15.81 8.95
CA PHE A 176 1.81 -17.06 8.70
C PHE A 176 2.78 -18.23 8.42
N GLY A 177 2.34 -19.47 8.69
CA GLY A 177 3.10 -20.69 8.43
C GLY A 177 2.67 -21.41 7.14
N TYR A 178 1.42 -21.23 6.72
CA TYR A 178 0.81 -21.90 5.57
C TYR A 178 -0.03 -20.91 4.78
N ILE A 179 -0.09 -21.09 3.45
CA ILE A 179 -0.97 -20.35 2.58
C ILE A 179 -1.47 -21.26 1.45
N GLY A 180 -2.78 -21.21 1.15
CA GLY A 180 -3.40 -22.07 0.15
C GLY A 180 -3.18 -23.57 0.38
N GLY A 181 -3.15 -24.01 1.65
CA GLY A 181 -2.87 -25.40 2.03
C GLY A 181 -1.41 -25.83 1.87
N ARG A 182 -0.49 -24.93 1.48
CA ARG A 182 0.94 -25.23 1.27
C ARG A 182 1.78 -24.72 2.42
N ALA A 183 2.85 -25.45 2.77
CA ALA A 183 3.85 -25.06 3.76
C ALA A 183 4.78 -23.96 3.18
N ILE A 184 4.21 -22.81 2.87
CA ILE A 184 4.91 -21.59 2.44
C ILE A 184 4.68 -20.55 3.52
N SER A 185 5.75 -20.09 4.14
CA SER A 185 5.69 -19.22 5.31
C SER A 185 6.14 -17.79 5.00
N ARG A 186 5.46 -16.84 5.61
CA ARG A 186 5.82 -15.42 5.77
C ARG A 186 5.83 -14.56 4.50
N LEU A 187 6.14 -15.11 3.34
CA LEU A 187 6.07 -14.39 2.05
C LEU A 187 5.73 -15.34 0.92
N ALA A 188 4.67 -15.06 0.20
CA ALA A 188 4.18 -15.84 -0.93
C ALA A 188 3.70 -14.90 -2.05
N ALA A 189 3.63 -15.45 -3.27
CA ALA A 189 2.92 -14.83 -4.38
C ALA A 189 1.76 -15.75 -4.83
N LEU A 190 0.63 -15.13 -5.14
CA LEU A 190 -0.59 -15.78 -5.61
C LEU A 190 -1.06 -15.13 -6.91
N SER A 191 -1.82 -15.85 -7.72
CA SER A 191 -2.60 -15.22 -8.78
C SER A 191 -3.72 -14.36 -8.19
N GLN A 192 -3.83 -13.12 -8.65
CA GLN A 192 -4.95 -12.22 -8.25
C GLN A 192 -6.28 -12.74 -8.78
N SER A 193 -6.28 -13.30 -9.98
CA SER A 193 -7.49 -13.79 -10.64
C SER A 193 -8.01 -15.07 -9.99
N THR A 194 -7.16 -16.03 -9.66
CA THR A 194 -7.56 -17.37 -9.21
C THR A 194 -7.26 -17.68 -7.75
N GLY A 195 -6.37 -16.93 -7.10
CA GLY A 195 -5.88 -17.23 -5.76
C GLY A 195 -4.86 -18.39 -5.70
N VAL A 196 -4.47 -18.98 -6.83
CA VAL A 196 -3.50 -20.08 -6.85
C VAL A 196 -2.14 -19.60 -6.39
N VAL A 197 -1.55 -20.34 -5.45
CA VAL A 197 -0.22 -20.01 -4.90
C VAL A 197 0.87 -20.38 -5.91
N SER A 198 1.74 -19.43 -6.24
CA SER A 198 2.90 -19.65 -7.09
C SER A 198 3.93 -20.54 -6.41
N THR A 199 4.40 -21.56 -7.13
CA THR A 199 5.48 -22.44 -6.68
C THR A 199 6.85 -21.99 -7.17
N SER A 200 6.91 -21.14 -8.19
CA SER A 200 8.16 -20.54 -8.70
C SER A 200 8.66 -19.37 -7.85
N PHE A 201 7.76 -18.73 -7.08
CA PHE A 201 8.11 -17.67 -6.16
C PHE A 201 8.44 -18.26 -4.78
N ALA A 202 9.72 -18.35 -4.44
CA ALA A 202 10.21 -19.06 -3.27
C ALA A 202 11.25 -18.26 -2.44
N PRO A 203 10.86 -17.13 -1.83
CA PRO A 203 11.80 -16.23 -1.14
C PRO A 203 12.29 -16.74 0.21
N LYS A 204 11.55 -17.62 0.89
CA LYS A 204 11.89 -18.32 2.16
C LYS A 204 12.48 -17.37 3.23
N PRO A 205 11.75 -16.34 3.70
CA PRO A 205 12.22 -15.52 4.82
C PRO A 205 12.32 -16.35 6.10
N ASP A 206 13.39 -16.12 6.89
CA ASP A 206 13.58 -16.78 8.18
C ASP A 206 12.76 -16.15 9.32
N ASN A 207 12.20 -14.95 9.12
CA ASN A 207 11.34 -14.28 10.09
C ASN A 207 10.26 -13.42 9.40
N THR A 208 9.44 -12.74 10.19
CA THR A 208 8.27 -11.95 9.79
C THR A 208 8.58 -10.92 8.71
N VAL A 209 7.76 -10.90 7.66
CA VAL A 209 7.68 -9.81 6.68
C VAL A 209 6.56 -8.85 7.12
N ARG A 210 6.89 -7.57 7.29
CA ARG A 210 5.99 -6.54 7.84
C ARG A 210 5.50 -5.54 6.80
N ALA A 211 6.33 -5.26 5.80
CA ALA A 211 6.06 -4.28 4.75
C ALA A 211 6.49 -4.81 3.39
N LEU A 212 5.75 -4.43 2.37
CA LEU A 212 6.02 -4.72 0.97
C LEU A 212 5.83 -3.45 0.14
N ALA A 213 6.70 -3.26 -0.85
CA ALA A 213 6.54 -2.25 -1.89
C ALA A 213 6.99 -2.83 -3.24
N LEU A 214 6.42 -2.33 -4.34
CA LEU A 214 6.77 -2.76 -5.69
C LEU A 214 7.35 -1.59 -6.47
N SER A 215 8.39 -1.87 -7.27
CA SER A 215 8.85 -0.89 -8.28
C SER A 215 7.72 -0.58 -9.25
N GLU A 216 7.72 0.63 -9.82
CA GLU A 216 6.70 1.10 -10.77
C GLU A 216 6.46 0.11 -11.93
N ASN A 217 7.52 -0.51 -12.42
CA ASN A 217 7.44 -1.51 -13.51
C ASN A 217 7.11 -2.93 -13.03
N GLY A 218 6.87 -3.15 -11.73
CA GLY A 218 6.51 -4.45 -11.15
C GLY A 218 7.59 -5.54 -11.24
N THR A 219 8.84 -5.20 -11.59
CA THR A 219 9.91 -6.21 -11.74
C THR A 219 10.66 -6.50 -10.44
N LYS A 220 10.59 -5.58 -9.47
CA LYS A 220 11.25 -5.67 -8.18
C LYS A 220 10.24 -5.61 -7.05
N LEU A 221 10.36 -6.52 -6.11
CA LEU A 221 9.61 -6.52 -4.85
C LEU A 221 10.55 -6.15 -3.72
N TYR A 222 10.24 -5.08 -3.01
CA TYR A 222 10.91 -4.70 -1.78
C TYR A 222 10.17 -5.31 -0.60
N ALA A 223 10.91 -5.90 0.33
CA ALA A 223 10.36 -6.50 1.55
C ALA A 223 11.07 -5.96 2.77
N GLY A 224 10.28 -5.58 3.78
CA GLY A 224 10.75 -5.11 5.08
C GLY A 224 10.26 -6.03 6.20
N GLY A 225 11.07 -6.21 7.25
CA GLY A 225 10.66 -7.09 8.36
C GLY A 225 11.73 -7.34 9.41
N SER A 226 11.54 -8.45 10.15
CA SER A 226 12.46 -8.88 11.21
C SER A 226 13.43 -9.98 10.75
N PHE A 227 13.43 -10.31 9.47
CA PHE A 227 14.26 -11.39 8.92
C PHE A 227 15.75 -11.02 8.88
N LEU A 228 16.60 -12.03 8.91
CA LEU A 228 18.04 -11.94 8.72
C LEU A 228 18.47 -12.56 7.39
N SER A 229 17.62 -13.41 6.81
CA SER A 229 17.80 -13.97 5.47
C SER A 229 16.51 -13.94 4.67
N LEU A 230 16.62 -13.68 3.37
CA LEU A 230 15.49 -13.62 2.44
C LEU A 230 16.01 -13.80 0.99
N GLY A 231 15.26 -14.54 0.18
CA GLY A 231 15.58 -14.75 -1.23
C GLY A 231 16.87 -15.50 -1.49
N GLY A 232 17.29 -16.35 -0.54
CA GLY A 232 18.53 -17.13 -0.65
C GLY A 232 19.78 -16.38 -0.21
N ALA A 233 19.67 -15.17 0.37
CA ALA A 233 20.81 -14.35 0.77
C ALA A 233 20.63 -13.75 2.16
N ALA A 234 21.73 -13.40 2.84
CA ALA A 234 21.70 -12.62 4.07
C ALA A 234 21.13 -11.23 3.78
N ARG A 235 20.05 -10.86 4.45
CA ARG A 235 19.34 -9.58 4.33
C ARG A 235 18.77 -9.17 5.67
N ARG A 236 19.30 -8.12 6.27
CA ARG A 236 18.92 -7.67 7.60
C ARG A 236 17.77 -6.66 7.53
N GLY A 237 16.55 -7.17 7.65
CA GLY A 237 15.35 -6.35 7.82
C GLY A 237 14.83 -5.64 6.56
N ALA A 238 15.62 -5.55 5.48
CA ALA A 238 15.18 -5.03 4.20
C ALA A 238 15.86 -5.76 3.04
N ALA A 239 15.13 -6.01 1.96
CA ALA A 239 15.62 -6.71 0.77
C ALA A 239 14.91 -6.23 -0.50
N GLU A 240 15.63 -6.29 -1.61
CA GLU A 240 15.07 -6.25 -2.96
C GLU A 240 15.11 -7.67 -3.55
N LEU A 241 13.98 -8.08 -4.10
CA LEU A 241 13.78 -9.39 -4.72
C LEU A 241 13.38 -9.24 -6.18
N ASN A 242 13.76 -10.20 -7.01
CA ASN A 242 13.09 -10.40 -8.29
C ASN A 242 11.63 -10.75 -8.02
N ALA A 243 10.70 -9.97 -8.56
CA ALA A 243 9.27 -10.09 -8.30
C ALA A 243 8.66 -11.39 -8.85
N ALA A 244 9.27 -12.02 -9.87
CA ALA A 244 8.78 -13.27 -10.44
C ALA A 244 9.24 -14.51 -9.67
N THR A 245 10.47 -14.50 -9.13
CA THR A 245 11.10 -15.69 -8.52
C THR A 245 11.25 -15.61 -7.00
N GLY A 246 11.25 -14.41 -6.43
CA GLY A 246 11.53 -14.19 -5.01
C GLY A 246 13.01 -14.31 -4.65
N THR A 247 13.93 -14.41 -5.61
CA THR A 247 15.38 -14.42 -5.38
C THR A 247 15.86 -13.02 -5.03
N ALA A 248 16.77 -12.92 -4.07
CA ALA A 248 17.39 -11.65 -3.73
C ALA A 248 18.26 -11.12 -4.87
N THR A 249 18.19 -9.83 -5.13
CA THR A 249 19.06 -9.13 -6.06
C THR A 249 20.41 -8.80 -5.40
N THR A 250 21.28 -8.10 -6.12
CA THR A 250 22.56 -7.62 -5.57
C THR A 250 22.39 -6.49 -4.56
N PHE A 251 21.26 -5.76 -4.58
CA PHE A 251 20.98 -4.71 -3.59
C PHE A 251 20.86 -5.31 -2.19
N ALA A 252 21.72 -4.86 -1.28
CA ALA A 252 21.78 -5.32 0.11
C ALA A 252 22.02 -4.09 1.01
N PRO A 253 20.99 -3.50 1.62
CA PRO A 253 21.15 -2.33 2.47
C PRO A 253 22.23 -2.53 3.52
N THR A 254 23.21 -1.62 3.58
CA THR A 254 24.33 -1.68 4.52
C THR A 254 23.96 -1.19 5.92
N GLU A 255 22.94 -0.33 6.00
CA GLU A 255 22.36 0.16 7.25
C GLU A 255 20.87 -0.18 7.30
N GLY A 256 20.32 -0.29 8.48
CA GLY A 256 18.90 -0.59 8.66
C GLY A 256 18.60 -1.13 10.04
N GLY A 257 17.77 -2.13 10.07
CA GLY A 257 17.23 -2.78 11.28
C GLY A 257 15.89 -3.44 10.92
N VAL A 258 15.05 -3.67 11.90
CA VAL A 258 13.69 -4.16 11.65
C VAL A 258 12.89 -3.10 10.92
N ALA A 259 12.68 -3.29 9.61
CA ALA A 259 11.84 -2.41 8.81
C ALA A 259 10.37 -2.71 9.07
N ILE A 260 9.60 -1.68 9.43
CA ILE A 260 8.18 -1.80 9.80
C ILE A 260 7.25 -1.12 8.81
N SER A 261 7.75 -0.18 8.04
CA SER A 261 7.06 0.51 6.95
C SER A 261 7.99 0.66 5.76
N MET A 262 7.44 0.72 4.56
CA MET A 262 8.23 0.78 3.32
C MET A 262 7.40 1.34 2.19
N ASP A 263 8.03 2.13 1.34
CA ASP A 263 7.48 2.54 0.06
C ASP A 263 8.61 2.89 -0.92
N VAL A 264 8.28 2.94 -2.20
CA VAL A 264 9.22 3.26 -3.29
C VAL A 264 8.61 4.32 -4.20
N THR A 265 9.39 5.34 -4.53
CA THR A 265 8.94 6.38 -5.47
C THR A 265 8.78 5.82 -6.88
N PRO A 266 7.99 6.47 -7.76
CA PRO A 266 7.93 6.13 -9.17
C PRO A 266 9.32 6.11 -9.85
N SER A 267 10.22 7.01 -9.47
CA SER A 267 11.61 7.03 -9.97
C SER A 267 12.50 5.91 -9.41
N GLY A 268 12.04 5.11 -8.43
CA GLY A 268 12.73 3.94 -7.90
C GLY A 268 13.52 4.17 -6.61
N ARG A 269 13.41 5.34 -5.95
CA ARG A 269 14.02 5.57 -4.63
C ARG A 269 13.23 4.85 -3.54
N LEU A 270 13.91 3.98 -2.81
CA LEU A 270 13.33 3.17 -1.74
C LEU A 270 13.42 3.90 -0.40
N PHE A 271 12.30 3.91 0.33
CA PHE A 271 12.24 4.38 1.72
C PHE A 271 11.76 3.26 2.64
N PHE A 272 12.34 3.16 3.82
CA PHE A 272 11.80 2.31 4.89
C PHE A 272 12.05 2.89 6.28
N GLY A 273 11.03 2.80 7.11
CA GLY A 273 11.06 3.16 8.53
C GLY A 273 11.39 1.96 9.38
N THR A 274 12.16 2.17 10.46
CA THR A 274 12.65 1.12 11.34
C THR A 274 12.22 1.32 12.79
N THR A 275 12.26 0.24 13.57
CA THR A 275 12.07 0.27 15.04
C THR A 275 13.19 1.03 15.78
N SER A 276 14.24 1.42 15.09
CA SER A 276 15.34 2.24 15.67
C SER A 276 15.16 3.74 15.40
N ASN A 277 13.94 4.18 15.12
CA ASN A 277 13.56 5.59 14.95
C ASN A 277 14.30 6.27 13.79
N ARG A 278 14.50 5.55 12.69
CA ARG A 278 15.13 6.07 11.46
C ARG A 278 14.32 5.71 10.25
N THR A 279 14.22 6.67 9.34
CA THR A 279 13.79 6.44 7.96
C THR A 279 15.03 6.51 7.08
N TYR A 280 15.29 5.47 6.33
CA TYR A 280 16.38 5.38 5.38
C TYR A 280 15.87 5.64 3.97
N ALA A 281 16.66 6.40 3.19
CA ALA A 281 16.49 6.57 1.76
C ALA A 281 17.60 5.86 1.01
N TYR A 282 17.25 4.99 0.08
CA TYR A 282 18.19 4.25 -0.77
C TYR A 282 17.90 4.50 -2.24
N ASP A 283 18.94 4.44 -3.04
CA ASP A 283 18.82 4.33 -4.48
C ASP A 283 19.36 2.97 -4.91
N PRO A 284 18.49 1.93 -5.03
CA PRO A 284 18.94 0.59 -5.33
C PRO A 284 19.64 0.42 -6.69
N ALA A 285 19.42 1.34 -7.61
CA ALA A 285 20.10 1.37 -8.91
C ALA A 285 21.56 1.85 -8.79
N VAL A 286 21.88 2.63 -7.76
CA VAL A 286 23.20 3.21 -7.53
C VAL A 286 24.03 2.35 -6.58
N GLY A 287 23.41 1.84 -5.52
CA GLY A 287 24.14 1.02 -4.55
C GLY A 287 23.37 0.67 -3.28
N SER A 288 24.10 0.09 -2.34
CA SER A 288 23.56 -0.43 -1.07
C SER A 288 23.82 0.47 0.14
N ALA A 289 24.50 1.59 -0.02
CA ALA A 289 24.61 2.62 1.01
C ALA A 289 23.38 3.56 0.98
N PRO A 290 22.92 4.05 2.14
CA PRO A 290 21.81 5.00 2.15
C PRO A 290 22.25 6.34 1.51
N VAL A 291 21.37 6.93 0.71
CA VAL A 291 21.55 8.29 0.18
C VAL A 291 21.53 9.31 1.32
N TYR A 292 20.59 9.11 2.23
CA TYR A 292 20.49 9.83 3.50
C TYR A 292 19.62 9.04 4.49
N ARG A 293 19.59 9.53 5.72
CA ARG A 293 18.69 9.03 6.76
C ARG A 293 18.09 10.20 7.53
N VAL A 294 16.85 10.01 7.97
CA VAL A 294 16.12 10.96 8.81
C VAL A 294 15.84 10.30 10.15
N ARG A 295 16.27 10.92 11.25
CA ARG A 295 16.01 10.46 12.60
C ARG A 295 14.75 11.13 13.15
N SER A 296 13.80 10.32 13.61
CA SER A 296 12.60 10.74 14.34
C SER A 296 12.72 10.43 15.83
N GLY A 297 11.94 11.08 16.67
CA GLY A 297 11.88 10.82 18.12
C GLY A 297 11.01 9.61 18.50
N GLY A 298 10.66 8.77 17.53
CA GLY A 298 9.89 7.54 17.67
C GLY A 298 9.86 6.81 16.34
N ASP A 299 9.28 5.62 16.30
CA ASP A 299 9.22 4.77 15.10
C ASP A 299 8.28 5.35 14.01
N VAL A 300 8.59 5.04 12.76
CA VAL A 300 7.83 5.42 11.58
C VAL A 300 7.08 4.20 11.08
N GLN A 301 5.76 4.18 11.28
CA GLN A 301 4.87 3.04 11.04
C GLN A 301 4.19 3.07 9.68
N ALA A 302 4.12 4.25 9.05
CA ALA A 302 3.59 4.44 7.71
C ALA A 302 4.50 5.34 6.89
N ILE A 303 4.69 5.00 5.63
CA ILE A 303 5.41 5.80 4.63
C ILE A 303 4.56 5.84 3.38
N LEU A 304 4.51 7.01 2.74
CA LEU A 304 4.04 7.19 1.37
C LEU A 304 5.05 8.09 0.65
N ALA A 305 5.66 7.57 -0.40
CA ALA A 305 6.72 8.23 -1.13
C ALA A 305 6.26 8.68 -2.51
N THR A 306 6.52 9.94 -2.83
CA THR A 306 6.44 10.51 -4.16
C THR A 306 7.82 10.96 -4.62
N ASP A 307 7.98 11.36 -5.88
CA ASP A 307 9.27 11.88 -6.35
C ASP A 307 9.63 13.24 -5.76
N ALA A 308 8.67 13.97 -5.18
CA ALA A 308 8.86 15.27 -4.55
C ALA A 308 9.00 15.16 -3.02
N GLU A 309 8.07 14.48 -2.38
CA GLU A 309 7.93 14.42 -0.93
C GLU A 309 7.70 13.00 -0.43
N VAL A 310 8.16 12.74 0.77
CA VAL A 310 7.90 11.53 1.54
C VAL A 310 7.07 11.90 2.76
N TYR A 311 5.88 11.35 2.85
CA TYR A 311 5.00 11.47 4.01
C TYR A 311 5.30 10.34 4.98
N VAL A 312 5.51 10.69 6.25
CA VAL A 312 5.79 9.74 7.32
C VAL A 312 4.80 9.88 8.44
N GLY A 313 4.35 8.75 8.94
CA GLY A 313 3.44 8.67 10.06
C GLY A 313 3.92 7.67 11.10
N GLY A 314 3.62 7.90 12.38
CA GLY A 314 4.03 6.97 13.42
C GLY A 314 4.02 7.52 14.83
N HIS A 315 4.79 6.89 15.69
CA HIS A 315 4.85 7.15 17.12
C HIS A 315 6.01 8.11 17.47
N PHE A 316 6.09 9.24 16.79
CA PHE A 316 7.11 10.25 17.02
C PHE A 316 6.50 11.60 17.40
N THR A 317 7.26 12.42 18.13
CA THR A 317 6.86 13.77 18.54
C THR A 317 7.77 14.87 18.03
N ASN A 318 8.95 14.50 17.52
CA ASN A 318 9.94 15.44 17.05
C ASN A 318 10.93 14.80 16.05
N PHE A 319 11.76 15.65 15.46
CA PHE A 319 12.92 15.30 14.66
C PHE A 319 14.16 15.94 15.29
N PRO A 320 14.93 15.19 16.10
CA PRO A 320 15.96 15.75 16.95
C PRO A 320 17.07 16.47 16.20
N GLU A 321 17.50 15.95 15.04
CA GLU A 321 18.57 16.55 14.23
C GLU A 321 18.14 17.87 13.59
N ALA A 322 16.86 17.98 13.20
CA ALA A 322 16.28 19.22 12.67
C ALA A 322 15.85 20.21 13.78
N LYS A 323 15.81 19.75 15.06
CA LYS A 323 15.29 20.51 16.21
C LYS A 323 13.85 20.98 16.00
N LEU A 324 13.03 20.19 15.28
CA LEU A 324 11.65 20.51 14.96
C LEU A 324 10.67 19.54 15.63
N SER A 325 9.61 20.11 16.21
CA SER A 325 8.48 19.34 16.71
C SER A 325 7.54 19.01 15.54
N ARG A 326 7.24 17.73 15.38
CA ARG A 326 6.22 17.18 14.48
C ARG A 326 5.59 16.01 15.19
N VAL A 327 4.30 16.08 15.43
CA VAL A 327 3.61 15.06 16.23
C VAL A 327 2.90 14.10 15.30
N HIS A 328 3.38 12.85 15.26
CA HIS A 328 2.81 11.68 14.61
C HIS A 328 2.73 11.74 13.08
N ILE A 329 2.96 12.88 12.46
CA ILE A 329 2.92 13.06 11.01
C ILE A 329 3.87 14.16 10.57
N ALA A 330 4.57 13.95 9.46
CA ALA A 330 5.46 14.91 8.84
C ALA A 330 5.65 14.60 7.35
N SER A 331 6.23 15.54 6.60
CA SER A 331 6.82 15.25 5.31
C SER A 331 8.24 15.81 5.22
N PHE A 332 9.02 15.20 4.34
CA PHE A 332 10.35 15.68 3.98
C PHE A 332 10.62 15.52 2.49
N SER A 333 11.54 16.31 1.99
CA SER A 333 11.95 16.26 0.58
C SER A 333 12.55 14.91 0.23
N THR A 334 12.07 14.30 -0.83
CA THR A 334 12.61 13.05 -1.38
C THR A 334 14.07 13.18 -1.80
N ALA A 335 14.50 14.38 -2.21
CA ALA A 335 15.86 14.62 -2.70
C ALA A 335 16.92 14.54 -1.60
N ASN A 336 16.65 15.12 -0.41
CA ASN A 336 17.68 15.33 0.62
C ASN A 336 17.25 15.07 2.07
N GLY A 337 16.00 14.67 2.31
CA GLY A 337 15.47 14.38 3.64
C GLY A 337 15.21 15.61 4.53
N GLN A 338 15.26 16.83 3.98
CA GLN A 338 14.90 18.02 4.73
C GLN A 338 13.40 18.07 4.98
N LEU A 339 13.01 18.31 6.25
CA LEU A 339 11.60 18.45 6.62
C LEU A 339 10.97 19.63 5.89
N THR A 340 9.77 19.41 5.37
CA THR A 340 8.98 20.48 4.76
C THR A 340 8.28 21.33 5.81
N ALA A 341 7.64 22.40 5.37
CA ALA A 341 6.80 23.23 6.24
C ALA A 341 5.49 22.54 6.63
N TRP A 342 5.09 21.47 5.93
CA TRP A 342 3.83 20.78 6.18
C TRP A 342 3.80 20.16 7.58
N ASN A 343 2.84 20.61 8.40
CA ASN A 343 2.68 20.21 9.79
C ASN A 343 1.20 20.27 10.21
N PRO A 344 0.36 19.34 9.77
CA PRO A 344 -1.05 19.38 10.11
C PRO A 344 -1.32 19.07 11.58
N GLY A 345 -0.37 18.45 12.29
CA GLY A 345 -0.55 17.99 13.66
C GLY A 345 -1.62 16.89 13.78
N VAL A 346 -1.23 15.77 14.33
CA VAL A 346 -2.11 14.64 14.62
C VAL A 346 -1.85 14.23 16.07
N ASN A 347 -2.91 14.11 16.88
CA ASN A 347 -2.77 13.59 18.24
C ASN A 347 -2.94 12.06 18.26
N GLY A 348 -2.95 11.45 19.44
CA GLY A 348 -3.13 10.01 19.65
C GLY A 348 -1.98 9.43 20.48
N SER A 349 -2.08 8.14 20.80
CA SER A 349 -1.02 7.43 21.52
C SER A 349 0.05 6.87 20.59
N TYR A 350 -0.38 6.37 19.44
CA TYR A 350 0.49 5.76 18.41
C TYR A 350 0.47 6.52 17.08
N GLY A 351 -0.49 7.43 16.89
CA GLY A 351 -0.56 8.35 15.78
C GLY A 351 -1.01 7.72 14.46
N VAL A 352 -0.21 7.85 13.42
CA VAL A 352 -0.57 7.48 12.05
C VAL A 352 0.00 6.12 11.68
N TRP A 353 -0.87 5.24 11.16
CA TRP A 353 -0.56 3.87 10.77
C TRP A 353 -0.68 3.59 9.27
N ALA A 354 -1.38 4.44 8.54
CA ALA A 354 -1.61 4.24 7.12
C ALA A 354 -1.73 5.56 6.37
N PHE A 355 -1.27 5.54 5.14
CA PHE A 355 -1.50 6.57 4.14
C PHE A 355 -2.19 5.99 2.90
N GLY A 356 -2.96 6.84 2.22
CA GLY A 356 -3.45 6.60 0.87
C GLY A 356 -3.37 7.91 0.08
N LEU A 357 -3.07 7.83 -1.20
CA LEU A 357 -3.02 8.97 -2.10
C LEU A 357 -4.09 8.82 -3.18
N THR A 358 -5.07 9.73 -3.18
CA THR A 358 -6.03 9.83 -4.29
C THR A 358 -5.34 10.50 -5.47
N ARG A 359 -5.14 9.76 -6.55
CA ARG A 359 -4.65 10.31 -7.81
C ARG A 359 -5.84 10.62 -8.71
N THR A 360 -5.86 11.81 -9.31
CA THR A 360 -6.96 12.32 -10.16
C THR A 360 -7.14 11.60 -11.50
N ALA A 361 -6.30 10.64 -11.84
CA ALA A 361 -6.31 10.00 -13.16
C ALA A 361 -7.62 9.27 -13.53
N LEU A 362 -8.52 9.02 -12.57
CA LEU A 362 -9.76 8.25 -12.79
C LEU A 362 -11.05 9.08 -12.66
N SER A 363 -10.98 10.36 -12.28
CA SER A 363 -12.14 11.26 -12.26
C SER A 363 -11.67 12.71 -12.44
N PRO A 364 -12.07 13.40 -13.48
CA PRO A 364 -11.68 14.81 -13.71
C PRO A 364 -12.21 15.78 -12.65
N THR A 365 -13.09 15.32 -11.76
CA THR A 365 -13.67 16.12 -10.66
C THR A 365 -13.09 15.78 -9.29
N ALA A 366 -12.25 14.75 -9.17
CA ALA A 366 -11.66 14.38 -7.90
C ALA A 366 -10.45 15.26 -7.57
N VAL A 367 -10.50 15.96 -6.45
CA VAL A 367 -9.35 16.71 -5.93
C VAL A 367 -8.31 15.73 -5.39
N PRO A 368 -7.02 15.85 -5.79
CA PRO A 368 -5.97 15.03 -5.19
C PRO A 368 -5.97 15.17 -3.68
N ALA A 369 -5.87 14.07 -2.97
CA ALA A 369 -5.90 14.11 -1.52
C ALA A 369 -5.00 13.04 -0.88
N LEU A 370 -4.36 13.43 0.21
CA LEU A 370 -3.69 12.52 1.12
C LEU A 370 -4.67 12.05 2.19
N THR A 371 -4.95 10.76 2.22
CA THR A 371 -5.75 10.14 3.28
C THR A 371 -4.85 9.56 4.36
N VAL A 372 -5.25 9.67 5.61
CA VAL A 372 -4.46 9.32 6.78
C VAL A 372 -5.31 8.49 7.72
N GLY A 373 -4.80 7.34 8.14
CA GLY A 373 -5.43 6.44 9.10
C GLY A 373 -4.59 6.24 10.34
N GLY A 374 -5.24 6.07 11.51
CA GLY A 374 -4.52 5.90 12.75
C GLY A 374 -5.41 5.75 13.99
N ASP A 375 -4.84 6.03 15.16
CA ASP A 375 -5.55 6.02 16.46
C ASP A 375 -5.87 7.44 17.01
N PHE A 376 -5.72 8.45 16.19
CA PHE A 376 -5.90 9.84 16.58
C PHE A 376 -7.38 10.24 16.77
N THR A 377 -7.59 11.34 17.49
CA THR A 377 -8.90 11.97 17.66
C THR A 377 -8.97 13.38 17.09
N ARG A 378 -7.82 13.94 16.68
CA ARG A 378 -7.71 15.25 16.02
C ARG A 378 -6.65 15.19 14.92
N ALA A 379 -6.92 15.86 13.81
CA ALA A 379 -5.98 16.07 12.73
C ALA A 379 -6.24 17.42 12.06
N GLY A 380 -5.19 18.13 11.66
CA GLY A 380 -5.32 19.46 11.04
C GLY A 380 -6.06 20.47 11.90
N GLY A 381 -5.91 20.41 13.23
CA GLY A 381 -6.62 21.28 14.17
C GLY A 381 -8.10 20.94 14.42
N ALA A 382 -8.69 20.02 13.63
CA ALA A 382 -10.09 19.65 13.72
C ALA A 382 -10.31 18.31 14.46
N ALA A 383 -11.50 18.10 15.03
CA ALA A 383 -11.90 16.83 15.60
C ALA A 383 -12.06 15.81 14.46
N ARG A 384 -11.19 14.80 14.43
CA ARG A 384 -11.13 13.73 13.44
C ARG A 384 -10.67 12.46 14.12
N ARG A 385 -11.46 11.43 14.10
CA ARG A 385 -11.11 10.20 14.80
C ARG A 385 -10.78 9.08 13.83
N GLY A 386 -9.53 8.60 13.92
CA GLY A 386 -9.04 7.43 13.21
C GLY A 386 -8.84 7.60 11.71
N PHE A 387 -9.45 8.59 11.07
CA PHE A 387 -9.36 8.87 9.64
C PHE A 387 -9.42 10.37 9.33
N ALA A 388 -8.58 10.83 8.42
CA ALA A 388 -8.55 12.21 7.94
C ALA A 388 -8.18 12.26 6.45
N ARG A 389 -8.62 13.33 5.76
CA ARG A 389 -8.28 13.63 4.37
C ARG A 389 -7.75 15.05 4.27
N PHE A 390 -6.62 15.22 3.62
CA PHE A 390 -5.98 16.50 3.33
C PHE A 390 -5.95 16.68 1.81
N ASN A 391 -6.59 17.72 1.30
CA ASN A 391 -6.61 18.04 -0.13
C ASN A 391 -5.34 18.81 -0.51
N PHE A 392 -4.87 18.62 -1.75
CA PHE A 392 -3.74 19.36 -2.33
C PHE A 392 -4.17 20.65 -2.97
#